data_0b002ab357f79bda70d5d9e959626467
#
_entry.id   0b002ab357f79bda70d5d9e959626467
#
_cell.length_a   1.000
_cell.length_b   1.000
_cell.length_c   1.000
_cell.angle_alpha   90.00
_cell.angle_beta   90.00
_cell.angle_gamma   90.00
#
_symmetry.space_group_name_H-M   'P 1'
#
loop_
_entity.id
_entity.type
_entity.pdbx_description
1 polymer ?
#
loop_
_entity_poly.entity_id
_entity_poly.type
_entity_poly.pdbx_seq_one_letter_code
_entity_poly.pdbx_strand_id
1 'polypeptide(L)'
;MKEFRNKLIVHGLMKINDKYLVIKRSIIKRGKPNVYPEYWDIPGDSVEDLETPGEALIREVKEEVNLDVEVKQIIHEDSNFDKGKNTMFTRLVYICTLKNTNDYVIQLDPEEHSEYRLISSLDEMSDEKVVPFLIDILSNKNL
;
A
#
# COMPACT_ATOMS: atom_id res chain seq x y z
N MET A 1 -14.80 -30.33 6.26
CA MET A 1 -15.50 -29.04 6.10
C MET A 1 -14.48 -27.93 5.91
N LYS A 2 -14.64 -27.14 4.86
CA LYS A 2 -13.73 -26.04 4.60
C LYS A 2 -14.11 -24.82 5.43
N GLU A 3 -13.12 -24.21 6.07
CA GLU A 3 -13.32 -22.95 6.76
C GLU A 3 -13.14 -21.80 5.80
N PHE A 4 -14.11 -20.88 5.81
CA PHE A 4 -14.01 -19.64 5.09
C PHE A 4 -13.48 -18.56 6.03
N ARG A 5 -12.55 -17.75 5.53
CA ARG A 5 -11.95 -16.67 6.30
C ARG A 5 -12.17 -15.34 5.62
N ASN A 6 -12.23 -14.31 6.44
CA ASN A 6 -12.17 -12.93 5.97
C ASN A 6 -10.86 -12.34 6.48
N LYS A 7 -10.13 -11.67 5.61
CA LYS A 7 -8.88 -11.02 5.98
C LYS A 7 -8.84 -9.61 5.45
N LEU A 8 -8.47 -8.67 6.29
CA LEU A 8 -8.30 -7.27 5.91
C LEU A 8 -6.87 -7.00 5.45
N ILE A 9 -6.76 -6.23 4.37
CA ILE A 9 -5.50 -5.67 3.89
C ILE A 9 -5.67 -4.17 3.90
N VAL A 10 -4.68 -3.44 4.37
CA VAL A 10 -4.71 -1.98 4.42
C VAL A 10 -3.58 -1.40 3.60
N HIS A 11 -3.87 -0.30 2.90
CA HIS A 11 -2.88 0.46 2.16
C HIS A 11 -3.04 1.95 2.46
N GLY A 12 -1.95 2.68 2.40
CA GLY A 12 -1.96 4.13 2.61
C GLY A 12 -1.48 4.87 1.38
N LEU A 13 -2.32 5.75 0.87
CA LEU A 13 -1.92 6.70 -0.14
C LEU A 13 -1.32 7.91 0.59
N MET A 14 0.00 7.97 0.61
CA MET A 14 0.74 9.03 1.31
C MET A 14 0.77 10.30 0.48
N LYS A 15 0.28 11.39 1.06
CA LYS A 15 0.34 12.70 0.42
C LYS A 15 1.44 13.53 1.09
N ILE A 16 2.49 13.80 0.33
CA ILE A 16 3.67 14.54 0.79
C ILE A 16 3.91 15.70 -0.17
N ASN A 17 3.78 16.95 0.30
CA ASN A 17 3.95 18.15 -0.53
C ASN A 17 3.12 18.08 -1.81
N ASP A 18 1.85 17.70 -1.69
CA ASP A 18 0.90 17.54 -2.80
C ASP A 18 1.27 16.45 -3.82
N LYS A 19 2.21 15.59 -3.47
CA LYS A 19 2.60 14.43 -4.29
C LYS A 19 2.27 13.15 -3.57
N TYR A 20 2.13 12.08 -4.33
CA TYR A 20 1.84 10.75 -3.81
C TYR A 20 3.09 9.89 -3.82
N LEU A 21 3.33 9.20 -2.71
CA LEU A 21 4.43 8.25 -2.60
C LEU A 21 4.02 6.91 -3.21
N VAL A 22 4.79 6.45 -4.21
CA VAL A 22 4.64 5.12 -4.78
C VAL A 22 5.95 4.35 -4.63
N ILE A 23 5.84 3.05 -4.46
CA ILE A 23 6.97 2.16 -4.18
C ILE A 23 6.93 0.96 -5.13
N LYS A 24 8.11 0.59 -5.63
CA LYS A 24 8.24 -0.48 -6.62
C LYS A 24 8.47 -1.82 -5.93
N ARG A 25 7.62 -2.79 -6.22
CA ARG A 25 7.70 -4.14 -5.64
C ARG A 25 8.96 -4.84 -6.13
N SER A 26 9.68 -5.48 -5.21
CA SER A 26 10.89 -6.24 -5.53
C SER A 26 10.55 -7.50 -6.36
N ILE A 27 11.55 -8.03 -7.07
CA ILE A 27 11.40 -9.28 -7.81
C ILE A 27 11.31 -10.46 -6.84
N ILE A 28 12.17 -10.42 -5.81
CA ILE A 28 12.20 -11.44 -4.76
C ILE A 28 11.81 -10.78 -3.44
N LYS A 29 10.86 -11.39 -2.74
CA LYS A 29 10.42 -10.94 -1.42
C LYS A 29 10.79 -12.01 -0.40
N ARG A 30 11.74 -11.68 0.50
CA ARG A 30 12.19 -12.58 1.58
C ARG A 30 12.55 -13.97 1.08
N GLY A 31 13.32 -14.03 -0.02
CA GLY A 31 13.83 -15.27 -0.58
C GLY A 31 12.88 -16.02 -1.50
N LYS A 32 11.68 -15.49 -1.74
CA LYS A 32 10.68 -16.11 -2.63
C LYS A 32 10.26 -15.16 -3.74
N PRO A 33 9.83 -15.67 -4.90
CA PRO A 33 9.30 -14.82 -5.95
C PRO A 33 8.12 -13.98 -5.43
N ASN A 34 8.16 -12.69 -5.73
CA ASN A 34 7.11 -11.77 -5.30
C ASN A 34 5.89 -11.84 -6.22
N VAL A 35 4.73 -11.45 -5.69
CA VAL A 35 3.52 -11.23 -6.47
C VAL A 35 3.63 -9.85 -7.11
N TYR A 36 3.22 -9.72 -8.38
CA TYR A 36 3.35 -8.47 -9.13
C TYR A 36 4.76 -7.89 -9.06
N PRO A 37 5.82 -8.65 -9.40
CA PRO A 37 7.21 -8.16 -9.31
C PRO A 37 7.39 -6.94 -10.22
N GLU A 38 8.11 -5.93 -9.71
CA GLU A 38 8.41 -4.68 -10.39
C GLU A 38 7.21 -3.78 -10.70
N TYR A 39 6.02 -4.11 -10.20
CA TYR A 39 4.87 -3.21 -10.26
C TYR A 39 5.00 -2.13 -9.17
N TRP A 40 4.52 -0.95 -9.50
CA TRP A 40 4.41 0.14 -8.54
C TRP A 40 3.15 0.00 -7.71
N ASP A 41 3.29 0.25 -6.42
CA ASP A 41 2.28 0.02 -5.40
C ASP A 41 2.37 1.15 -4.36
N ILE A 42 1.58 1.07 -3.32
CA ILE A 42 1.65 1.95 -2.17
C ILE A 42 1.83 1.13 -0.89
N PRO A 43 2.36 1.72 0.19
CA PRO A 43 2.62 0.98 1.43
C PRO A 43 1.37 0.34 2.01
N GLY A 44 1.52 -0.85 2.54
CA GLY A 44 0.46 -1.57 3.23
C GLY A 44 0.61 -3.07 3.14
N ASP A 45 -0.13 -3.79 3.96
CA ASP A 45 -0.22 -5.24 3.97
C ASP A 45 -1.34 -5.69 4.92
N SER A 46 -1.28 -6.92 5.37
CA SER A 46 -2.32 -7.54 6.20
C SER A 46 -2.47 -6.91 7.57
N VAL A 47 -3.73 -6.83 8.01
CA VAL A 47 -4.06 -6.50 9.39
C VAL A 47 -3.85 -7.76 10.23
N GLU A 48 -3.09 -7.65 11.33
CA GLU A 48 -2.82 -8.75 12.23
C GLU A 48 -3.93 -8.90 13.28
N ASP A 49 -3.95 -10.05 13.96
CA ASP A 49 -4.94 -10.32 15.00
C ASP A 49 -4.89 -9.25 16.10
N LEU A 50 -6.06 -8.82 16.55
CA LEU A 50 -6.24 -7.82 17.61
C LEU A 50 -5.74 -6.42 17.24
N GLU A 51 -5.42 -6.20 15.98
CA GLU A 51 -4.98 -4.92 15.46
C GLU A 51 -6.14 -4.26 14.70
N THR A 52 -6.36 -2.97 14.91
CA THR A 52 -7.31 -2.24 14.09
C THR A 52 -6.69 -1.94 12.72
N PRO A 53 -7.51 -1.70 11.68
CA PRO A 53 -6.97 -1.33 10.37
C PRO A 53 -6.04 -0.12 10.41
N GLY A 54 -6.38 0.91 11.19
CA GLY A 54 -5.54 2.10 11.32
C GLY A 54 -4.21 1.81 11.98
N GLU A 55 -4.21 1.00 13.05
CA GLU A 55 -2.99 0.58 13.73
C GLU A 55 -2.09 -0.23 12.80
N ALA A 56 -2.69 -1.15 12.04
CA ALA A 56 -1.97 -1.95 11.06
C ALA A 56 -1.29 -1.08 10.01
N LEU A 57 -2.00 -0.07 9.52
CA LEU A 57 -1.46 0.81 8.49
C LEU A 57 -0.29 1.64 9.02
N ILE A 58 -0.40 2.18 10.23
CA ILE A 58 0.69 2.94 10.86
C ILE A 58 1.93 2.06 10.98
N ARG A 59 1.75 0.81 11.43
CA ARG A 59 2.85 -0.16 11.56
C ARG A 59 3.47 -0.48 10.21
N GLU A 60 2.65 -0.81 9.21
CA GLU A 60 3.13 -1.17 7.87
C GLU A 60 3.87 -0.04 7.19
N VAL A 61 3.36 1.19 7.28
CA VAL A 61 4.03 2.36 6.69
C VAL A 61 5.40 2.56 7.35
N LYS A 62 5.47 2.40 8.67
CA LYS A 62 6.75 2.52 9.40
C LYS A 62 7.75 1.44 8.96
N GLU A 63 7.29 0.20 8.83
CA GLU A 63 8.15 -0.92 8.42
C GLU A 63 8.64 -0.77 6.97
N GLU A 64 7.76 -0.38 6.06
CA GLU A 64 8.05 -0.39 4.64
C GLU A 64 8.78 0.85 4.14
N VAL A 65 8.49 2.04 4.69
CA VAL A 65 9.04 3.30 4.20
C VAL A 65 9.61 4.21 5.28
N ASN A 66 9.58 3.78 6.54
CA ASN A 66 10.15 4.52 7.68
C ASN A 66 9.46 5.86 7.97
N LEU A 67 8.17 5.97 7.70
CA LEU A 67 7.42 7.21 7.94
C LEU A 67 6.46 7.07 9.11
N ASP A 68 6.37 8.14 9.92
CA ASP A 68 5.36 8.27 10.97
C ASP A 68 4.19 9.05 10.40
N VAL A 69 3.02 8.43 10.40
CA VAL A 69 1.86 8.96 9.68
C VAL A 69 0.63 9.09 10.53
N GLU A 70 -0.26 9.99 10.09
CA GLU A 70 -1.64 10.06 10.55
C GLU A 70 -2.52 9.44 9.47
N VAL A 71 -3.38 8.52 9.88
CA VAL A 71 -4.35 7.88 9.00
C VAL A 71 -5.59 8.76 8.96
N LYS A 72 -6.00 9.15 7.76
CA LYS A 72 -7.15 10.02 7.54
C LYS A 72 -8.36 9.20 7.07
N GLN A 73 -9.00 9.59 6.00
CA GLN A 73 -10.23 8.94 5.52
C GLN A 73 -9.96 7.76 4.59
N ILE A 74 -10.92 6.85 4.55
CA ILE A 74 -10.93 5.76 3.56
C ILE A 74 -11.33 6.36 2.22
N ILE A 75 -10.58 6.01 1.18
CA ILE A 75 -10.83 6.49 -0.19
C ILE A 75 -11.16 5.36 -1.16
N HIS A 76 -10.98 4.11 -0.76
CA HIS A 76 -11.20 2.97 -1.64
C HIS A 76 -11.40 1.70 -0.83
N GLU A 77 -12.25 0.82 -1.33
CA GLU A 77 -12.48 -0.51 -0.79
C GLU A 77 -12.73 -1.47 -1.93
N ASP A 78 -12.07 -2.62 -1.90
CA ASP A 78 -12.34 -3.71 -2.84
C ASP A 78 -12.15 -5.05 -2.16
N SER A 79 -12.78 -6.08 -2.71
CA SER A 79 -12.69 -7.43 -2.15
C SER A 79 -12.43 -8.45 -3.25
N ASN A 80 -11.70 -9.49 -2.92
CA ASN A 80 -11.40 -10.58 -3.83
C ASN A 80 -11.34 -11.90 -3.07
N PHE A 81 -12.01 -12.91 -3.59
CA PHE A 81 -11.99 -14.25 -2.99
C PHE A 81 -10.88 -15.10 -3.58
N ASP A 82 -9.99 -15.58 -2.73
CA ASP A 82 -8.92 -16.50 -3.11
C ASP A 82 -9.38 -17.94 -2.82
N LYS A 83 -9.66 -18.70 -3.86
CA LYS A 83 -10.13 -20.09 -3.73
C LYS A 83 -9.08 -21.00 -3.09
N GLY A 84 -7.81 -20.78 -3.43
CA GLY A 84 -6.72 -21.59 -2.89
C GLY A 84 -6.58 -21.49 -1.39
N LYS A 85 -6.78 -20.28 -0.86
CA LYS A 85 -6.70 -20.01 0.58
C LYS A 85 -8.05 -20.02 1.26
N ASN A 86 -9.14 -20.18 0.50
CA ASN A 86 -10.51 -20.13 1.01
C ASN A 86 -10.79 -18.87 1.83
N THR A 87 -10.28 -17.74 1.33
CA THR A 87 -10.27 -16.47 2.06
C THR A 87 -10.80 -15.34 1.19
N MET A 88 -11.70 -14.56 1.77
CA MET A 88 -12.14 -13.28 1.19
C MET A 88 -11.18 -12.20 1.70
N PHE A 89 -10.39 -11.63 0.81
CA PHE A 89 -9.54 -10.50 1.14
C PHE A 89 -10.27 -9.20 0.86
N THR A 90 -10.31 -8.31 1.83
CA THR A 90 -10.89 -6.98 1.68
C THR A 90 -9.80 -5.95 1.89
N ARG A 91 -9.57 -5.11 0.88
CA ARG A 91 -8.60 -4.03 0.93
C ARG A 91 -9.29 -2.73 1.28
N LEU A 92 -8.72 -2.05 2.27
CA LEU A 92 -9.12 -0.68 2.64
C LEU A 92 -7.94 0.23 2.33
N VAL A 93 -8.18 1.30 1.59
CA VAL A 93 -7.13 2.29 1.29
C VAL A 93 -7.49 3.61 1.94
N TYR A 94 -6.54 4.17 2.68
CA TYR A 94 -6.69 5.44 3.40
C TYR A 94 -5.76 6.49 2.83
N ILE A 95 -6.19 7.74 2.90
CA ILE A 95 -5.25 8.88 2.76
C ILE A 95 -4.44 8.95 4.05
N CYS A 96 -3.13 9.12 3.92
CA CYS A 96 -2.22 9.32 5.05
C CYS A 96 -1.41 10.59 4.86
N THR A 97 -1.09 11.24 5.96
CA THR A 97 -0.22 12.41 5.97
C THR A 97 0.92 12.21 6.98
N LEU A 98 2.03 12.90 6.78
CA LEU A 98 3.14 12.85 7.72
C LEU A 98 2.76 13.52 9.04
N LYS A 99 3.16 12.91 10.16
CA LYS A 99 3.04 13.57 11.48
C LYS A 99 3.97 14.76 11.57
N ASN A 100 5.17 14.64 11.03
CA ASN A 100 6.16 15.71 11.02
C ASN A 100 6.65 15.96 9.61
N THR A 101 6.20 17.07 9.01
CA THR A 101 6.52 17.44 7.64
C THR A 101 7.93 18.03 7.49
N ASN A 102 8.58 18.38 8.60
CA ASN A 102 9.89 19.01 8.60
C ASN A 102 11.03 18.03 8.88
N ASP A 103 10.71 16.84 9.32
CA ASP A 103 11.73 15.87 9.73
C ASP A 103 11.27 14.45 9.38
N TYR A 104 11.61 14.01 8.18
CA TYR A 104 11.33 12.65 7.75
C TYR A 104 12.39 12.16 6.77
N VAL A 105 12.61 10.85 6.75
CA VAL A 105 13.52 10.19 5.81
C VAL A 105 12.81 8.94 5.28
N ILE A 106 12.59 8.91 3.96
CA ILE A 106 12.04 7.72 3.32
C ILE A 106 13.16 6.68 3.22
N GLN A 107 12.92 5.53 3.84
CA GLN A 107 13.87 4.42 3.82
C GLN A 107 13.11 3.14 3.56
N LEU A 108 13.36 2.52 2.41
CA LEU A 108 12.68 1.29 2.00
C LEU A 108 13.24 0.06 2.72
N ASP A 109 12.37 -0.95 2.87
CA ASP A 109 12.80 -2.30 3.18
C ASP A 109 13.21 -2.96 1.85
N PRO A 110 14.51 -3.20 1.61
CA PRO A 110 14.97 -3.71 0.32
C PRO A 110 14.52 -5.13 0.01
N GLU A 111 14.05 -5.87 1.01
CA GLU A 111 13.49 -7.21 0.80
C GLU A 111 12.07 -7.17 0.23
N GLU A 112 11.43 -6.01 0.24
CA GLU A 112 10.06 -5.88 -0.26
C GLU A 112 9.93 -4.89 -1.41
N HIS A 113 10.68 -3.79 -1.37
CA HIS A 113 10.60 -2.72 -2.38
C HIS A 113 11.98 -2.23 -2.76
N SER A 114 12.18 -1.95 -4.05
CA SER A 114 13.49 -1.60 -4.60
C SER A 114 13.65 -0.10 -4.87
N GLU A 115 12.57 0.66 -5.00
CA GLU A 115 12.61 2.04 -5.45
C GLU A 115 11.37 2.79 -4.97
N TYR A 116 11.47 4.10 -4.79
CA TYR A 116 10.30 4.93 -4.54
C TYR A 116 10.30 6.16 -5.44
N ARG A 117 9.13 6.73 -5.66
CA ARG A 117 8.93 8.00 -6.36
C ARG A 117 7.85 8.80 -5.68
N LEU A 118 7.93 10.11 -5.82
CA LEU A 118 6.85 11.03 -5.46
C LEU A 118 6.26 11.55 -6.77
N ILE A 119 5.00 11.26 -7.01
CA ILE A 119 4.33 11.60 -8.28
C ILE A 119 3.15 12.54 -8.06
N SER A 120 2.90 13.41 -9.02
CA SER A 120 1.75 14.33 -8.99
C SER A 120 0.51 13.68 -9.60
N SER A 121 0.69 12.79 -10.57
CA SER A 121 -0.41 12.10 -11.23
C SER A 121 0.05 10.78 -11.85
N LEU A 122 -0.93 9.96 -12.22
CA LEU A 122 -0.67 8.68 -12.88
C LEU A 122 0.06 8.84 -14.22
N ASP A 123 -0.07 9.98 -14.87
CA ASP A 123 0.59 10.26 -16.15
C ASP A 123 2.11 10.12 -16.05
N GLU A 124 2.70 10.38 -14.88
CA GLU A 124 4.13 10.24 -14.66
C GLU A 124 4.59 8.78 -14.66
N MET A 125 3.64 7.85 -14.64
CA MET A 125 3.89 6.41 -14.60
C MET A 125 3.49 5.70 -15.90
N SER A 126 3.35 6.46 -17.01
CA SER A 126 2.82 5.93 -18.27
C SER A 126 3.59 4.75 -18.86
N ASP A 127 4.90 4.68 -18.63
CA ASP A 127 5.76 3.60 -19.13
C ASP A 127 6.03 2.53 -18.07
N GLU A 128 5.31 2.59 -16.95
CA GLU A 128 5.54 1.70 -15.82
C GLU A 128 4.33 0.80 -15.57
N LYS A 129 4.58 -0.33 -14.90
CA LYS A 129 3.51 -1.23 -14.47
C LYS A 129 3.02 -0.78 -13.09
N VAL A 130 1.73 -0.58 -12.95
CA VAL A 130 1.11 -0.14 -11.70
C VAL A 130 0.03 -1.15 -11.31
N VAL A 131 -0.06 -1.47 -10.01
CA VAL A 131 -1.07 -2.42 -9.53
C VAL A 131 -2.48 -1.89 -9.83
N PRO A 132 -3.42 -2.76 -10.20
CA PRO A 132 -4.74 -2.33 -10.69
C PRO A 132 -5.51 -1.40 -9.76
N PHE A 133 -5.57 -1.69 -8.46
CA PHE A 133 -6.35 -0.85 -7.54
C PHE A 133 -5.79 0.57 -7.44
N LEU A 134 -4.49 0.72 -7.58
CA LEU A 134 -3.85 2.04 -7.53
C LEU A 134 -4.16 2.84 -8.80
N ILE A 135 -4.23 2.19 -9.95
CA ILE A 135 -4.69 2.83 -11.19
C ILE A 135 -6.10 3.38 -10.99
N ASP A 136 -7.00 2.59 -10.42
CA ASP A 136 -8.38 3.01 -10.18
C ASP A 136 -8.44 4.24 -9.26
N ILE A 137 -7.66 4.23 -8.18
CA ILE A 137 -7.62 5.34 -7.22
C ILE A 137 -7.08 6.61 -7.87
N LEU A 138 -5.93 6.52 -8.53
CA LEU A 138 -5.27 7.69 -9.11
C LEU A 138 -5.98 8.24 -10.35
N SER A 139 -6.83 7.43 -10.98
CA SER A 139 -7.69 7.87 -12.08
C SER A 139 -8.92 8.63 -11.60
N ASN A 140 -9.23 8.58 -10.30
CA ASN A 140 -10.37 9.27 -9.72
C ASN A 140 -10.02 10.74 -9.45
N LYS A 141 -10.72 11.66 -10.12
CA LYS A 141 -10.46 13.10 -10.03
C LYS A 141 -10.94 13.74 -8.72
N ASN A 142 -11.62 12.98 -7.87
CA ASN A 142 -12.18 13.48 -6.62
C ASN A 142 -11.31 13.20 -5.39
N LEU A 143 -10.07 12.87 -5.61
CA LEU A 143 -9.12 12.66 -4.51
C LEU A 143 -8.77 13.95 -3.78
#